data_57922ccd4201f4b87fa288a84ce182cc
#
_entry.id   57922ccd4201f4b87fa288a84ce182cc
#
_cell.length_a   1.000
_cell.length_b   1.000
_cell.length_c   1.000
_cell.angle_alpha   90.00
_cell.angle_beta   90.00
_cell.angle_gamma   90.00
#
_symmetry.space_group_name_H-M   'P 1'
#
loop_
_entity.id
_entity.type
_entity.pdbx_description
1 polymer ?
#
loop_
_entity_poly.entity_id
_entity_poly.type
_entity_poly.pdbx_seq_one_letter_code
_entity_poly.pdbx_strand_id
1 'polypeptide(L)'
;FRTLGLKYPKSAECSVGSVFTKMWNPDYHPEGCPPSSLITLNFDGTEKSKSPIVMTWTDGGIRPPHPDIIPANSDIGGQDSLNGVLMIGDKGIISTNINDSSPLMPKLYLYDGETEFGPEVEEMLEPEYGHQRKWVDACKSGFNSKEHLELTSSFDYAGPMTETV
;
A
#
# COMPACT_ATOMS: atom_id res chain seq x y z
N PHE A 1 4.46 -0.77 4.62
CA PHE A 1 5.00 -0.44 5.94
C PHE A 1 6.10 -1.42 6.37
N ARG A 2 5.75 -2.66 6.68
CA ARG A 2 6.70 -3.65 7.23
C ARG A 2 7.87 -3.95 6.30
N THR A 3 7.60 -4.08 5.01
CA THR A 3 8.61 -4.39 3.99
C THR A 3 9.70 -3.33 3.94
N LEU A 4 9.33 -2.07 4.00
CA LEU A 4 10.23 -0.92 3.91
C LEU A 4 10.66 -0.37 5.27
N GLY A 5 10.12 -0.91 6.37
CA GLY A 5 10.41 -0.45 7.73
C GLY A 5 9.89 0.96 8.02
N LEU A 6 8.80 1.36 7.37
CA LEU A 6 8.20 2.69 7.54
C LEU A 6 7.63 2.86 8.96
N LYS A 7 7.65 4.10 9.43
CA LYS A 7 7.01 4.54 10.67
C LYS A 7 6.16 5.78 10.39
N TYR A 8 6.61 6.95 10.81
CA TYR A 8 5.88 8.20 10.63
C TYR A 8 6.31 8.91 9.35
N PRO A 9 5.39 9.46 8.56
CA PRO A 9 5.74 10.32 7.46
C PRO A 9 6.30 11.65 7.99
N LYS A 10 7.25 12.22 7.26
CA LYS A 10 7.82 13.52 7.54
C LYS A 10 6.91 14.67 7.10
N SER A 11 6.19 14.44 6.02
CA SER A 11 5.18 15.37 5.49
C SER A 11 4.10 14.62 4.75
N ALA A 12 2.92 15.21 4.71
CA ALA A 12 1.77 14.76 3.94
C ALA A 12 1.23 15.93 3.11
N GLU A 13 0.88 15.64 1.86
CA GLU A 13 0.22 16.56 0.95
C GLU A 13 -1.03 15.86 0.39
N CYS A 14 -2.12 16.60 0.24
CA CYS A 14 -3.36 16.06 -0.28
C CYS A 14 -3.98 17.00 -1.31
N SER A 15 -4.41 16.43 -2.44
CA SER A 15 -5.27 17.07 -3.41
C SER A 15 -6.54 16.26 -3.54
N VAL A 16 -7.68 16.93 -3.51
CA VAL A 16 -8.99 16.28 -3.54
C VAL A 16 -9.85 16.78 -4.69
N GLY A 17 -10.67 15.88 -5.22
CA GLY A 17 -11.72 16.24 -6.15
C GLY A 17 -12.92 16.89 -5.45
N SER A 18 -13.70 17.65 -6.20
CA SER A 18 -14.93 18.28 -5.72
C SER A 18 -16.10 17.93 -6.62
N VAL A 19 -17.29 17.83 -6.03
CA VAL A 19 -18.54 17.72 -6.78
C VAL A 19 -19.06 19.12 -7.06
N PHE A 20 -19.50 19.36 -8.29
CA PHE A 20 -20.08 20.63 -8.72
C PHE A 20 -21.56 20.41 -8.99
N THR A 21 -22.43 20.98 -8.18
CA THR A 21 -23.90 21.01 -8.42
C THR A 21 -24.33 22.23 -9.21
N LYS A 22 -23.49 23.27 -9.21
CA LYS A 22 -23.66 24.49 -10.00
C LYS A 22 -22.38 24.81 -10.74
N MET A 23 -22.48 25.44 -11.92
CA MET A 23 -21.33 25.84 -12.73
C MET A 23 -20.39 26.74 -11.89
N TRP A 24 -19.12 26.32 -11.80
CA TRP A 24 -18.03 27.02 -11.11
C TRP A 24 -18.11 27.08 -9.57
N ASN A 25 -19.15 26.51 -8.95
CA ASN A 25 -19.27 26.45 -7.50
C ASN A 25 -19.18 24.99 -7.02
N PRO A 26 -18.03 24.58 -6.45
CA PRO A 26 -17.93 23.26 -5.84
C PRO A 26 -18.79 23.19 -4.58
N ASP A 27 -19.46 22.07 -4.38
CA ASP A 27 -20.08 21.76 -3.11
C ASP A 27 -19.02 21.29 -2.11
N TYR A 28 -19.11 21.85 -0.91
CA TYR A 28 -18.25 21.48 0.19
C TYR A 28 -19.04 20.64 1.20
N HIS A 29 -18.62 19.40 1.38
CA HIS A 29 -19.24 18.44 2.29
C HIS A 29 -18.22 17.97 3.33
N PRO A 30 -18.02 18.76 4.40
CA PRO A 30 -16.96 18.46 5.39
C PRO A 30 -17.19 17.16 6.17
N GLU A 31 -18.43 16.67 6.21
CA GLU A 31 -18.80 15.42 6.87
C GLU A 31 -18.55 14.18 6.02
N GLY A 32 -18.26 14.35 4.74
CA GLY A 32 -18.06 13.27 3.78
C GLY A 32 -16.63 13.15 3.32
N CYS A 33 -16.28 11.96 2.83
CA CYS A 33 -15.03 11.79 2.10
C CYS A 33 -15.12 12.46 0.73
N PRO A 34 -14.02 13.04 0.20
CA PRO A 34 -13.99 13.57 -1.14
C PRO A 34 -14.25 12.45 -2.16
N PRO A 35 -14.81 12.77 -3.35
CA PRO A 35 -15.09 11.78 -4.38
C PRO A 35 -13.81 11.15 -4.98
N SER A 36 -12.69 11.85 -4.87
CA SER A 36 -11.38 11.36 -5.29
C SER A 36 -10.27 12.07 -4.52
N SER A 37 -9.15 11.38 -4.31
CA SER A 37 -8.00 11.97 -3.66
C SER A 37 -6.67 11.51 -4.27
N LEU A 38 -5.69 12.40 -4.16
CA LEU A 38 -4.27 12.14 -4.38
C LEU A 38 -3.53 12.55 -3.11
N ILE A 39 -2.99 11.59 -2.40
CA ILE A 39 -2.25 11.82 -1.15
C ILE A 39 -0.80 11.42 -1.36
N THR A 40 0.12 12.30 -1.02
CA THR A 40 1.55 12.07 -1.07
C THR A 40 2.14 12.14 0.33
N LEU A 41 2.79 11.07 0.75
CA LEU A 41 3.46 10.94 2.03
C LEU A 41 4.96 10.79 1.81
N ASN A 42 5.75 11.62 2.47
CA ASN A 42 7.20 11.57 2.38
C ASN A 42 7.79 10.98 3.66
N PHE A 43 8.64 9.99 3.49
CA PHE A 43 9.35 9.31 4.59
C PHE A 43 10.85 9.50 4.42
N ASP A 44 11.55 9.61 5.53
CA ASP A 44 13.01 9.50 5.55
C ASP A 44 13.44 8.06 5.21
N GLY A 45 14.70 7.89 4.82
CA GLY A 45 15.26 6.56 4.61
C GLY A 45 15.21 5.71 5.89
N THR A 46 15.14 4.41 5.71
CA THR A 46 15.07 3.43 6.80
C THR A 46 16.28 2.49 6.80
N GLU A 47 16.37 1.59 7.74
CA GLU A 47 17.40 0.55 7.70
C GLU A 47 17.26 -0.36 6.48
N LYS A 48 16.02 -0.54 5.99
CA LYS A 48 15.70 -1.39 4.82
C LYS A 48 15.79 -0.65 3.49
N SER A 49 15.59 0.66 3.49
CA SER A 49 15.74 1.52 2.32
C SER A 49 16.50 2.78 2.72
N LYS A 50 17.74 2.91 2.25
CA LYS A 50 18.61 4.05 2.60
C LYS A 50 18.13 5.38 2.00
N SER A 51 17.45 5.33 0.86
CA SER A 51 16.90 6.50 0.21
C SER A 51 15.56 6.91 0.83
N PRO A 52 15.23 8.20 0.82
CA PRO A 52 13.88 8.66 1.15
C PRO A 52 12.82 7.95 0.30
N ILE A 53 11.65 7.75 0.88
CA ILE A 53 10.55 7.03 0.25
C ILE A 53 9.38 7.99 0.10
N VAL A 54 8.82 8.03 -1.11
CA VAL A 54 7.58 8.73 -1.41
C VAL A 54 6.50 7.69 -1.62
N MET A 55 5.46 7.77 -0.83
CA MET A 55 4.26 6.94 -0.98
C MET A 55 3.12 7.81 -1.49
N THR A 56 2.50 7.40 -2.59
CA THR A 56 1.35 8.07 -3.16
C THR A 56 0.14 7.15 -3.10
N TRP A 57 -0.95 7.67 -2.57
CA TRP A 57 -2.27 7.04 -2.60
C TRP A 57 -3.15 7.77 -3.59
N THR A 58 -3.84 7.02 -4.44
CA THR A 58 -4.82 7.56 -5.38
C THR A 58 -6.11 6.78 -5.26
N ASP A 59 -7.24 7.47 -5.30
CA ASP A 59 -8.57 6.87 -5.27
C ASP A 59 -9.58 7.65 -6.10
N GLY A 60 -10.83 7.19 -6.10
CA GLY A 60 -11.94 7.86 -6.78
C GLY A 60 -11.75 7.99 -8.29
N GLY A 61 -11.05 7.04 -8.92
CA GLY A 61 -10.78 7.03 -10.35
C GLY A 61 -9.49 7.76 -10.77
N ILE A 62 -8.79 8.41 -9.84
CA ILE A 62 -7.44 8.91 -10.10
C ILE A 62 -6.48 7.72 -10.16
N ARG A 63 -5.68 7.65 -11.22
CA ARG A 63 -4.69 6.60 -11.41
C ARG A 63 -3.28 7.14 -11.26
N PRO A 64 -2.33 6.36 -10.75
CA PRO A 64 -0.94 6.72 -10.84
C PRO A 64 -0.49 6.77 -12.31
N PRO A 65 0.57 7.52 -12.64
CA PRO A 65 1.19 7.44 -13.96
C PRO A 65 1.55 6.00 -14.31
N HIS A 66 1.21 5.58 -15.53
CA HIS A 66 1.55 4.24 -16.00
C HIS A 66 3.04 4.18 -16.36
N PRO A 67 3.85 3.33 -15.72
CA PRO A 67 5.27 3.23 -16.05
C PRO A 67 5.49 2.62 -17.44
N ASP A 68 6.40 3.21 -18.23
CA ASP A 68 6.67 2.79 -19.61
C ASP A 68 7.17 1.35 -19.74
N ILE A 69 7.84 0.82 -18.70
CA ILE A 69 8.35 -0.56 -18.67
C ILE A 69 7.22 -1.60 -18.50
N ILE A 70 6.09 -1.20 -17.98
CA ILE A 70 4.92 -2.07 -17.84
C ILE A 70 4.15 -2.04 -19.14
N PRO A 71 3.77 -3.20 -19.72
CA PRO A 71 3.00 -3.22 -20.96
C PRO A 71 1.73 -2.37 -20.86
N ALA A 72 1.47 -1.53 -21.86
CA ALA A 72 0.40 -0.54 -21.84
C ALA A 72 -1.02 -1.13 -21.65
N ASN A 73 -1.19 -2.41 -21.96
CA ASN A 73 -2.43 -3.15 -21.73
C ASN A 73 -2.50 -3.85 -20.36
N SER A 74 -1.45 -3.74 -19.54
CA SER A 74 -1.48 -4.26 -18.18
C SER A 74 -2.24 -3.30 -17.28
N ASP A 75 -3.11 -3.84 -16.47
CA ASP A 75 -3.84 -3.07 -15.47
C ASP A 75 -2.93 -2.81 -14.25
N ILE A 76 -2.81 -1.56 -13.85
CA ILE A 76 -2.06 -1.13 -12.66
C ILE A 76 -2.96 -0.63 -11.55
N GLY A 77 -4.20 -1.01 -11.59
CA GLY A 77 -5.29 -0.50 -10.76
C GLY A 77 -6.17 0.48 -11.54
N GLY A 78 -7.46 0.43 -11.36
CA GLY A 78 -8.37 1.31 -12.09
C GLY A 78 -9.82 0.84 -12.13
N GLN A 79 -10.52 1.18 -13.20
CA GLN A 79 -11.98 1.08 -13.29
C GLN A 79 -12.51 -0.34 -13.09
N ASP A 80 -11.79 -1.34 -13.58
CA ASP A 80 -12.17 -2.76 -13.47
C ASP A 80 -11.36 -3.51 -12.40
N SER A 81 -10.24 -2.95 -11.95
CA SER A 81 -9.39 -3.42 -10.87
C SER A 81 -9.42 -2.41 -9.74
N LEU A 82 -10.02 -2.83 -8.64
CA LEU A 82 -10.31 -1.92 -7.53
C LEU A 82 -9.06 -1.44 -6.78
N ASN A 83 -7.98 -2.22 -6.78
CA ASN A 83 -6.77 -1.90 -6.05
C ASN A 83 -5.52 -2.39 -6.79
N GLY A 84 -4.41 -1.72 -6.57
CA GLY A 84 -3.12 -2.10 -7.09
C GLY A 84 -2.00 -1.44 -6.30
N VAL A 85 -0.82 -2.01 -6.33
CA VAL A 85 0.38 -1.45 -5.70
C VAL A 85 1.51 -1.44 -6.71
N LEU A 86 2.17 -0.28 -6.85
CA LEU A 86 3.41 -0.12 -7.59
C LEU A 86 4.52 0.22 -6.59
N MET A 87 5.58 -0.57 -6.58
CA MET A 87 6.82 -0.24 -5.87
C MET A 87 7.89 0.06 -6.89
N ILE A 88 8.27 1.32 -7.01
CA ILE A 88 9.23 1.81 -8.00
C ILE A 88 10.58 1.95 -7.31
N GLY A 89 11.56 1.16 -7.74
CA GLY A 89 12.92 1.18 -7.24
C GLY A 89 13.93 1.59 -8.32
N ASP A 90 15.20 1.58 -7.96
CA ASP A 90 16.33 1.92 -8.84
C ASP A 90 16.64 0.85 -9.90
N LYS A 91 16.22 -0.39 -9.67
CA LYS A 91 16.48 -1.53 -10.58
C LYS A 91 15.26 -2.00 -11.35
N GLY A 92 14.08 -1.58 -10.94
CA GLY A 92 12.85 -2.03 -11.56
C GLY A 92 11.61 -1.69 -10.75
N ILE A 93 10.49 -2.25 -11.17
CA ILE A 93 9.16 -2.00 -10.60
C ILE A 93 8.54 -3.33 -10.19
N ILE A 94 8.00 -3.38 -8.98
CA ILE A 94 7.12 -4.46 -8.55
C ILE A 94 5.69 -3.95 -8.69
N SER A 95 4.87 -4.68 -9.43
CA SER A 95 3.44 -4.41 -9.58
C SER A 95 2.62 -5.57 -9.03
N THR A 96 1.58 -5.24 -8.26
CA THR A 96 0.54 -6.19 -7.87
C THR A 96 -0.78 -5.75 -8.48
N ASN A 97 -1.49 -6.69 -9.10
CA ASN A 97 -2.82 -6.46 -9.62
C ASN A 97 -3.77 -7.52 -9.06
N ILE A 98 -4.85 -7.09 -8.45
CA ILE A 98 -5.81 -7.97 -7.77
C ILE A 98 -6.69 -8.74 -8.76
N ASN A 99 -6.81 -8.26 -10.01
CA ASN A 99 -7.67 -8.90 -11.01
C ASN A 99 -6.93 -9.87 -11.96
N ASP A 100 -5.63 -9.99 -11.84
CA ASP A 100 -4.92 -11.06 -12.56
C ASP A 100 -5.29 -12.41 -11.92
N SER A 101 -5.32 -13.46 -12.70
CA SER A 101 -5.76 -14.82 -12.29
C SER A 101 -5.02 -15.42 -11.08
N SER A 102 -4.03 -14.70 -10.58
CA SER A 102 -3.34 -14.96 -9.32
C SER A 102 -3.08 -13.63 -8.58
N PRO A 103 -4.03 -13.15 -7.77
CA PRO A 103 -3.96 -11.84 -7.13
C PRO A 103 -2.80 -11.70 -6.12
N LEU A 104 -2.14 -12.79 -5.78
CA LEU A 104 -1.05 -12.83 -4.81
C LEU A 104 0.35 -12.89 -5.45
N MET A 105 0.44 -12.92 -6.78
CA MET A 105 1.74 -12.98 -7.46
C MET A 105 2.18 -11.61 -7.96
N PRO A 106 3.11 -10.96 -7.25
CA PRO A 106 3.71 -9.73 -7.75
C PRO A 106 4.53 -10.02 -9.01
N LYS A 107 4.48 -9.09 -9.97
CA LYS A 107 5.35 -9.11 -11.15
C LYS A 107 6.48 -8.13 -10.94
N LEU A 108 7.69 -8.56 -11.24
CA LEU A 108 8.89 -7.74 -11.22
C LEU A 108 9.29 -7.39 -12.66
N TYR A 109 9.35 -6.11 -12.95
CA TYR A 109 9.82 -5.55 -14.22
C TYR A 109 11.19 -4.91 -13.99
N LEU A 110 12.25 -5.48 -14.55
CA LEU A 110 13.61 -4.98 -14.42
C LEU A 110 13.93 -4.00 -15.55
N TYR A 111 14.63 -2.92 -15.23
CA TYR A 111 15.03 -1.91 -16.23
C TYR A 111 16.07 -2.41 -17.23
N ASP A 112 16.75 -3.52 -16.96
CA ASP A 112 17.67 -4.21 -17.87
C ASP A 112 16.98 -5.16 -18.86
N GLY A 113 15.65 -5.21 -18.84
CA GLY A 113 14.84 -5.82 -19.89
C GLY A 113 14.30 -7.22 -19.63
N GLU A 114 14.51 -7.78 -18.46
CA GLU A 114 13.90 -9.06 -18.09
C GLU A 114 12.73 -8.84 -17.13
N THR A 115 11.62 -9.53 -17.41
CA THR A 115 10.49 -9.56 -16.49
C THR A 115 10.53 -10.85 -15.72
N GLU A 116 10.70 -10.77 -14.42
CA GLU A 116 10.68 -11.92 -13.54
C GLU A 116 9.32 -12.02 -12.84
N PHE A 117 8.78 -13.22 -12.83
CA PHE A 117 7.70 -13.55 -11.90
C PHE A 117 8.33 -13.89 -10.55
N GLY A 118 7.79 -13.34 -9.50
CA GLY A 118 8.20 -13.72 -8.15
C GLY A 118 8.07 -15.23 -7.96
N PRO A 119 8.83 -15.81 -7.02
CA PRO A 119 8.66 -17.22 -6.69
C PRO A 119 7.20 -17.46 -6.32
N GLU A 120 6.67 -18.60 -6.75
CA GLU A 120 5.36 -19.05 -6.32
C GLU A 120 5.39 -19.10 -4.79
N VAL A 121 4.73 -18.14 -4.17
CA VAL A 121 4.60 -18.13 -2.71
C VAL A 121 3.56 -19.19 -2.40
N GLU A 122 3.96 -20.26 -1.72
CA GLU A 122 3.00 -21.18 -1.13
C GLU A 122 1.97 -20.32 -0.38
N GLU A 123 0.71 -20.46 -0.76
CA GLU A 123 -0.38 -19.77 -0.11
C GLU A 123 -0.33 -20.16 1.38
N MET A 124 0.22 -19.29 2.19
CA MET A 124 0.13 -19.44 3.64
C MET A 124 -1.32 -19.13 4.01
N LEU A 125 -2.17 -20.12 3.82
CA LEU A 125 -3.52 -20.12 4.37
C LEU A 125 -3.35 -20.00 5.89
N GLU A 126 -3.53 -18.80 6.40
CA GLU A 126 -3.69 -18.67 7.84
C GLU A 126 -4.90 -19.52 8.25
N PRO A 127 -4.76 -20.37 9.26
CA PRO A 127 -5.90 -21.13 9.76
C PRO A 127 -7.05 -20.18 10.10
N GLU A 128 -8.27 -20.63 9.94
CA GLU A 128 -9.45 -19.87 10.37
C GLU A 128 -9.20 -19.29 11.78
N TYR A 129 -9.39 -17.97 11.93
CA TYR A 129 -9.06 -17.22 13.16
C TYR A 129 -7.54 -17.17 13.53
N GLY A 130 -6.63 -17.43 12.62
CA GLY A 130 -5.18 -17.41 12.90
C GLY A 130 -4.70 -16.07 13.42
N HIS A 131 -5.20 -14.96 12.88
CA HIS A 131 -4.86 -13.61 13.35
C HIS A 131 -5.33 -13.36 14.80
N GLN A 132 -6.58 -13.71 15.10
CA GLN A 132 -7.15 -13.57 16.45
C GLN A 132 -6.43 -14.49 17.44
N ARG A 133 -6.06 -15.70 17.02
CA ARG A 133 -5.33 -16.65 17.86
C ARG A 133 -3.95 -16.12 18.22
N LYS A 134 -3.22 -15.56 17.27
CA LYS A 134 -1.92 -14.89 17.55
C LYS A 134 -2.06 -13.82 18.61
N TRP A 135 -3.11 -13.01 18.55
CA TRP A 135 -3.39 -11.99 19.55
C TRP A 135 -3.66 -12.59 20.94
N VAL A 136 -4.48 -13.63 21.03
CA VAL A 136 -4.77 -14.34 22.29
C VAL A 136 -3.51 -14.97 22.86
N ASP A 137 -2.69 -15.60 22.04
CA ASP A 137 -1.45 -16.24 22.47
C ASP A 137 -0.45 -15.20 23.01
N ALA A 138 -0.34 -14.05 22.36
CA ALA A 138 0.46 -12.93 22.85
C ALA A 138 -0.04 -12.41 24.22
N CYS A 139 -1.36 -12.29 24.40
CA CYS A 139 -1.94 -11.91 25.70
C CYS A 139 -1.59 -12.91 26.80
N LYS A 140 -1.58 -14.22 26.49
CA LYS A 140 -1.22 -15.27 27.45
C LYS A 140 0.26 -15.31 27.77
N SER A 141 1.11 -15.06 26.77
CA SER A 141 2.57 -15.06 26.92
C SER A 141 3.09 -13.80 27.62
N GLY A 142 2.31 -12.72 27.61
CA GLY A 142 2.61 -11.48 28.33
C GLY A 142 3.41 -10.46 27.52
N PHE A 143 3.55 -9.28 28.11
CA PHE A 143 4.23 -8.14 27.50
C PHE A 143 5.72 -8.44 27.24
N ASN A 144 6.23 -8.03 26.07
CA ASN A 144 7.59 -8.30 25.60
C ASN A 144 7.93 -9.77 25.31
N SER A 145 6.97 -10.68 25.35
CA SER A 145 7.17 -12.04 24.87
C SER A 145 7.42 -12.06 23.35
N LYS A 146 7.95 -13.17 22.85
CA LYS A 146 8.14 -13.36 21.41
C LYS A 146 6.82 -13.19 20.65
N GLU A 147 5.75 -13.79 21.15
CA GLU A 147 4.41 -13.73 20.59
C GLU A 147 3.90 -12.28 20.51
N HIS A 148 4.15 -11.47 21.56
CA HIS A 148 3.79 -10.05 21.57
C HIS A 148 4.59 -9.24 20.52
N LEU A 149 5.91 -9.45 20.46
CA LEU A 149 6.78 -8.70 19.53
C LEU A 149 6.58 -9.06 18.06
N GLU A 150 6.04 -10.22 17.77
CA GLU A 150 5.71 -10.67 16.41
C GLU A 150 4.31 -10.21 15.93
N LEU A 151 3.49 -9.66 16.83
CA LEU A 151 2.17 -9.16 16.48
C LEU A 151 2.25 -7.95 15.54
N THR A 152 1.47 -8.00 14.45
CA THR A 152 1.23 -6.85 13.56
C THR A 152 0.06 -5.97 14.04
N SER A 153 -0.64 -6.37 15.08
CA SER A 153 -1.71 -5.62 15.75
C SER A 153 -1.28 -4.94 17.05
N SER A 154 0.00 -5.07 17.44
CA SER A 154 0.53 -4.31 18.59
C SER A 154 0.56 -2.81 18.28
N PHE A 155 0.38 -1.96 19.29
CA PHE A 155 0.42 -0.51 19.10
C PHE A 155 1.76 0.01 18.58
N ASP A 156 2.86 -0.68 18.91
CA ASP A 156 4.20 -0.33 18.42
C ASP A 156 4.31 -0.46 16.90
N TYR A 157 3.51 -1.35 16.29
CA TYR A 157 3.43 -1.53 14.85
C TYR A 157 2.22 -0.82 14.24
N ALA A 158 1.04 -1.06 14.79
CA ALA A 158 -0.21 -0.56 14.25
C ALA A 158 -0.39 0.96 14.47
N GLY A 159 0.16 1.51 15.55
CA GLY A 159 0.06 2.94 15.85
C GLY A 159 0.63 3.81 14.72
N PRO A 160 1.92 3.69 14.37
CA PRO A 160 2.50 4.45 13.27
C PRO A 160 1.81 4.23 11.92
N MET A 161 1.34 3.01 11.67
CA MET A 161 0.61 2.70 10.45
C MET A 161 -0.76 3.40 10.41
N THR A 162 -1.50 3.37 11.52
CA THR A 162 -2.82 4.01 11.63
C THR A 162 -2.71 5.53 11.56
N GLU A 163 -1.66 6.13 12.12
CA GLU A 163 -1.43 7.57 12.02
C GLU A 163 -1.09 8.01 10.59
N THR A 164 -0.54 7.11 9.79
CA THR A 164 -0.21 7.39 8.38
C THR A 164 -1.44 7.34 7.49
N VAL A 165 -2.42 6.48 7.78
CA VAL A 165 -3.65 6.28 7.01
C VAL A 165 -4.73 7.28 7.43
#